data_a40fabe35be8307e3a675f515270e1df
#
_entry.id   a40fabe35be8307e3a675f515270e1df
#
_cell.length_a   1.000
_cell.length_b   1.000
_cell.length_c   1.000
_cell.angle_alpha   90.00
_cell.angle_beta   90.00
_cell.angle_gamma   90.00
#
_symmetry.space_group_name_H-M   'P 1'
#
loop_
_entity.id
_entity.type
_entity.pdbx_description
1 polymer ?
#
loop_
_entity_poly.entity_id
_entity_poly.type
_entity_poly.pdbx_seq_one_letter_code
_entity_poly.pdbx_strand_id
1 'polypeptide(L)'
;MKRKIIMLIVIFLIIAIIAGIAIYQKNNNKTDSNSTVIKMNEVTRSVFYAPQYVAINNGYFKDYNIEIDLTTGQGADAVMTSVLSGESQIGFAGPEASIYVYNEGKG
;
A
#
# COMPACT_ATOMS: atom_id res chain seq x y z
N MET A 1 43.35 -17.33 23.64
CA MET A 1 43.37 -16.27 22.54
C MET A 1 42.47 -16.65 21.38
N LYS A 2 42.54 -17.82 20.78
CA LYS A 2 41.73 -18.22 19.58
C LYS A 2 40.20 -18.08 19.76
N ARG A 3 39.65 -18.51 20.92
CA ARG A 3 38.20 -18.38 21.19
C ARG A 3 37.67 -16.96 21.21
N LYS A 4 38.45 -16.00 21.76
CA LYS A 4 38.08 -14.58 21.79
C LYS A 4 38.07 -13.96 20.38
N ILE A 5 39.04 -14.35 19.55
CA ILE A 5 39.11 -13.89 18.15
C ILE A 5 37.95 -14.41 17.33
N ILE A 6 37.58 -15.70 17.47
CA ILE A 6 36.43 -16.31 16.79
C ILE A 6 35.12 -15.59 17.19
N MET A 7 34.96 -15.28 18.48
CA MET A 7 33.77 -14.58 18.98
C MET A 7 33.67 -13.15 18.41
N LEU A 8 34.79 -12.44 18.28
CA LEU A 8 34.80 -11.10 17.64
C LEU A 8 34.45 -11.16 16.14
N ILE A 9 34.92 -12.18 15.41
CA ILE A 9 34.58 -12.37 14.01
C ILE A 9 33.09 -12.66 13.83
N VAL A 10 32.51 -13.50 14.67
CA VAL A 10 31.07 -13.81 14.63
C VAL A 10 30.22 -12.57 14.92
N ILE A 11 30.58 -11.77 15.91
CA ILE A 11 29.89 -10.51 16.24
C ILE A 11 29.96 -9.54 15.04
N PHE A 12 31.13 -9.40 14.42
CA PHE A 12 31.30 -8.54 13.25
C PHE A 12 30.44 -9.00 12.06
N LEU A 13 30.33 -10.30 11.81
CA LEU A 13 29.47 -10.84 10.75
C LEU A 13 28.00 -10.57 11.02
N ILE A 14 27.53 -10.72 12.26
CA ILE A 14 26.15 -10.42 12.65
C ILE A 14 25.84 -8.94 12.42
N ILE A 15 26.72 -8.03 12.82
CA ILE A 15 26.55 -6.59 12.60
C ILE A 15 26.50 -6.25 11.10
N ALA A 16 27.36 -6.88 10.29
CA ALA A 16 27.36 -6.68 8.84
C ALA A 16 26.05 -7.15 8.18
N ILE A 17 25.49 -8.28 8.63
CA ILE A 17 24.18 -8.78 8.15
C ILE A 17 23.05 -7.83 8.52
N ILE A 18 23.01 -7.36 9.78
CA ILE A 18 21.98 -6.42 10.24
C ILE A 18 22.06 -5.10 9.46
N ALA A 19 23.27 -4.58 9.25
CA ALA A 19 23.48 -3.36 8.47
C ALA A 19 23.06 -3.56 7.00
N GLY A 20 23.35 -4.71 6.39
CA GLY A 20 22.91 -5.07 5.04
C GLY A 20 21.39 -5.11 4.91
N ILE A 21 20.69 -5.73 5.87
CA ILE A 21 19.23 -5.77 5.93
C ILE A 21 18.63 -4.35 6.09
N ALA A 22 19.21 -3.53 6.95
CA ALA A 22 18.75 -2.17 7.18
C ALA A 22 18.90 -1.28 5.92
N ILE A 23 20.00 -1.43 5.19
CA ILE A 23 20.24 -0.72 3.92
C ILE A 23 19.26 -1.23 2.84
N TYR A 24 19.02 -2.54 2.77
CA TYR A 24 18.08 -3.12 1.82
C TYR A 24 16.64 -2.63 2.07
N GLN A 25 16.19 -2.60 3.33
CA GLN A 25 14.87 -2.09 3.69
C GLN A 25 14.74 -0.58 3.42
N LYS A 26 15.79 0.20 3.71
CA LYS A 26 15.79 1.64 3.44
C LYS A 26 15.72 1.94 1.93
N ASN A 27 16.32 1.11 1.10
CA ASN A 27 16.27 1.28 -0.37
C ASN A 27 14.91 0.91 -0.95
N ASN A 28 14.22 -0.06 -0.35
CA ASN A 28 12.86 -0.46 -0.77
C ASN A 28 11.76 0.48 -0.27
N ASN A 29 12.03 1.31 0.75
CA ASN A 29 11.10 2.29 1.29
C ASN A 29 11.35 3.72 0.78
N LYS A 30 12.13 3.89 -0.27
CA LYS A 30 12.14 5.18 -0.97
C LYS A 30 10.82 5.33 -1.70
N THR A 31 9.85 5.97 -1.03
CA THR A 31 8.80 6.73 -1.71
C THR A 31 9.56 7.71 -2.61
N ASP A 32 9.48 7.53 -3.91
CA ASP A 32 10.06 8.49 -4.84
C ASP A 32 9.43 9.85 -4.49
N SER A 33 10.26 10.83 -4.17
CA SER A 33 9.80 12.18 -3.76
C SER A 33 9.00 12.89 -4.87
N ASN A 34 8.73 12.21 -5.97
CA ASN A 34 8.04 12.68 -7.15
C ASN A 34 6.77 11.84 -7.47
N SER A 35 6.39 10.86 -6.62
CA SER A 35 5.18 10.07 -6.85
C SER A 35 3.93 10.79 -6.35
N THR A 36 2.86 10.70 -7.13
CA THR A 36 1.53 11.16 -6.73
C THR A 36 0.86 10.07 -5.91
N VAL A 37 0.55 10.35 -4.64
CA VAL A 37 -0.20 9.42 -3.79
C VAL A 37 -1.68 9.51 -4.11
N ILE A 38 -2.29 8.38 -4.48
CA ILE A 38 -3.73 8.24 -4.73
C ILE A 38 -4.34 7.41 -3.60
N LYS A 39 -5.22 8.00 -2.83
CA LYS A 39 -5.99 7.31 -1.80
C LYS A 39 -7.14 6.54 -2.43
N MET A 40 -7.12 5.24 -2.28
CA MET A 40 -8.15 4.33 -2.78
C MET A 40 -8.82 3.62 -1.61
N ASN A 41 -10.15 3.62 -1.59
CA ASN A 41 -10.92 2.92 -0.57
C ASN A 41 -11.67 1.74 -1.20
N GLU A 42 -11.45 0.53 -0.70
CA GLU A 42 -12.13 -0.68 -1.15
C GLU A 42 -13.18 -1.16 -0.14
N VAL A 43 -14.23 -1.82 -0.61
CA VAL A 43 -15.34 -2.32 0.22
C VAL A 43 -14.87 -3.32 1.27
N THR A 44 -13.99 -4.24 0.88
CA THR A 44 -13.47 -5.32 1.74
C THR A 44 -12.23 -5.93 1.13
N ARG A 45 -11.42 -6.59 1.93
CA ARG A 45 -10.36 -7.48 1.41
C ARG A 45 -10.99 -8.73 0.79
N SER A 46 -10.75 -8.96 -0.49
CA SER A 46 -11.32 -10.08 -1.20
C SER A 46 -10.41 -10.63 -2.29
N VAL A 47 -10.44 -11.95 -2.48
CA VAL A 47 -9.78 -12.62 -3.60
C VAL A 47 -10.30 -12.16 -4.97
N PHE A 48 -11.53 -11.65 -5.03
CA PHE A 48 -12.09 -11.07 -6.25
C PHE A 48 -11.37 -9.79 -6.70
N TYR A 49 -10.63 -9.15 -5.80
CA TYR A 49 -9.83 -7.96 -6.07
C TYR A 49 -8.35 -8.28 -6.31
N ALA A 50 -8.02 -9.58 -6.50
CA ALA A 50 -6.65 -10.01 -6.72
C ALA A 50 -5.90 -9.25 -7.82
N PRO A 51 -6.49 -8.89 -8.98
CA PRO A 51 -5.79 -8.11 -10.00
C PRO A 51 -5.30 -6.75 -9.48
N GLN A 52 -6.09 -6.05 -8.65
CA GLN A 52 -5.71 -4.80 -8.01
C GLN A 52 -4.51 -4.99 -7.07
N TYR A 53 -4.55 -6.03 -6.22
CA TYR A 53 -3.46 -6.31 -5.29
C TYR A 53 -2.17 -6.71 -6.00
N VAL A 54 -2.28 -7.48 -7.09
CA VAL A 54 -1.15 -7.84 -7.93
C VAL A 54 -0.53 -6.58 -8.54
N ALA A 55 -1.34 -5.66 -9.06
CA ALA A 55 -0.86 -4.43 -9.66
C ALA A 55 -0.12 -3.54 -8.64
N ILE A 56 -0.66 -3.42 -7.42
CA ILE A 56 -0.04 -2.67 -6.33
C ILE A 56 1.27 -3.33 -5.89
N ASN A 57 1.24 -4.65 -5.62
CA ASN A 57 2.40 -5.38 -5.09
C ASN A 57 3.54 -5.50 -6.10
N ASN A 58 3.23 -5.63 -7.38
CA ASN A 58 4.22 -5.66 -8.45
C ASN A 58 4.75 -4.27 -8.83
N GLY A 59 4.17 -3.20 -8.28
CA GLY A 59 4.63 -1.85 -8.50
C GLY A 59 4.24 -1.27 -9.87
N TYR A 60 3.22 -1.82 -10.56
CA TYR A 60 2.80 -1.34 -11.89
C TYR A 60 2.35 0.14 -11.87
N PHE A 61 1.83 0.63 -10.75
CA PHE A 61 1.51 2.05 -10.59
C PHE A 61 2.75 2.93 -10.49
N LYS A 62 3.86 2.40 -9.95
CA LYS A 62 5.13 3.14 -9.82
C LYS A 62 5.74 3.49 -11.17
N ASP A 63 5.48 2.68 -12.20
CA ASP A 63 5.92 2.96 -13.57
C ASP A 63 5.32 4.28 -14.11
N TYR A 64 4.24 4.74 -13.50
CA TYR A 64 3.54 6.00 -13.81
C TYR A 64 3.72 7.07 -12.74
N ASN A 65 4.68 6.89 -11.82
CA ASN A 65 4.90 7.77 -10.67
C ASN A 65 3.65 7.89 -9.77
N ILE A 66 2.88 6.80 -9.62
CA ILE A 66 1.69 6.72 -8.77
C ILE A 66 1.99 5.75 -7.63
N GLU A 67 1.61 6.15 -6.42
CA GLU A 67 1.57 5.32 -5.24
C GLU A 67 0.11 5.17 -4.78
N ILE A 68 -0.34 3.94 -4.55
CA ILE A 68 -1.70 3.68 -4.07
C ILE A 68 -1.68 3.51 -2.56
N ASP A 69 -2.35 4.42 -1.87
CA ASP A 69 -2.67 4.31 -0.44
C ASP A 69 -4.04 3.63 -0.31
N LEU A 70 -4.01 2.30 -0.10
CA LEU A 70 -5.20 1.46 -0.09
C LEU A 70 -5.75 1.28 1.30
N THR A 71 -6.99 1.73 1.52
CA THR A 71 -7.78 1.54 2.74
C THR A 71 -8.98 0.65 2.50
N THR A 72 -9.56 0.08 3.57
CA THR A 72 -10.76 -0.78 3.51
C THR A 72 -11.90 -0.12 4.27
N GLY A 73 -12.98 0.22 3.58
CA GLY A 73 -14.13 0.95 4.13
C GLY A 73 -15.14 0.12 4.90
N GLN A 74 -15.05 -1.22 4.84
CA GLN A 74 -15.98 -2.15 5.48
C GLN A 74 -17.45 -1.99 5.03
N GLY A 75 -17.66 -1.74 3.76
CA GLY A 75 -18.98 -1.62 3.14
C GLY A 75 -19.02 -0.58 2.03
N ALA A 76 -19.99 -0.71 1.13
CA ALA A 76 -20.13 0.17 -0.03
C ALA A 76 -20.46 1.62 0.37
N ASP A 77 -21.26 1.80 1.37
CA ASP A 77 -21.67 3.10 1.96
C ASP A 77 -20.48 3.84 2.55
N ALA A 78 -19.59 3.14 3.27
CA ALA A 78 -18.36 3.72 3.79
C ALA A 78 -17.41 4.16 2.67
N VAL A 79 -17.29 3.34 1.61
CA VAL A 79 -16.51 3.70 0.42
C VAL A 79 -17.08 4.93 -0.27
N MET A 80 -18.39 4.99 -0.50
CA MET A 80 -19.04 6.14 -1.13
C MET A 80 -18.90 7.41 -0.27
N THR A 81 -19.06 7.29 1.04
CA THR A 81 -18.86 8.40 1.98
C THR A 81 -17.44 8.94 1.90
N SER A 82 -16.43 8.06 1.88
CA SER A 82 -15.03 8.45 1.77
C SER A 82 -14.72 9.20 0.47
N VAL A 83 -15.34 8.79 -0.65
CA VAL A 83 -15.18 9.48 -1.95
C VAL A 83 -15.91 10.82 -1.97
N LEU A 84 -17.15 10.86 -1.50
CA LEU A 84 -17.95 12.08 -1.49
C LEU A 84 -17.39 13.16 -0.54
N SER A 85 -16.78 12.74 0.56
CA SER A 85 -16.10 13.66 1.50
C SER A 85 -14.73 14.13 1.01
N GLY A 86 -14.20 13.54 -0.05
CA GLY A 86 -12.86 13.81 -0.54
C GLY A 86 -11.73 13.18 0.26
N GLU A 87 -12.04 12.28 1.20
CA GLU A 87 -11.05 11.51 1.96
C GLU A 87 -10.29 10.55 1.06
N SER A 88 -10.97 9.94 0.08
CA SER A 88 -10.38 9.12 -0.97
C SER A 88 -10.71 9.67 -2.35
N GLN A 89 -9.74 9.57 -3.27
CA GLN A 89 -9.95 9.95 -4.67
C GLN A 89 -10.64 8.86 -5.48
N ILE A 90 -10.48 7.60 -5.07
CA ILE A 90 -11.05 6.44 -5.77
C ILE A 90 -11.78 5.55 -4.77
N GLY A 91 -13.02 5.16 -5.14
CA GLY A 91 -13.78 4.10 -4.46
C GLY A 91 -13.79 2.85 -5.33
N PHE A 92 -13.43 1.70 -4.75
CA PHE A 92 -13.49 0.40 -5.39
C PHE A 92 -14.62 -0.41 -4.78
N ALA A 93 -15.79 -0.34 -5.43
CA ALA A 93 -17.05 -0.92 -4.99
C ALA A 93 -17.82 -1.50 -6.17
N GLY A 94 -18.89 -2.23 -5.91
CA GLY A 94 -19.82 -2.66 -6.94
C GLY A 94 -20.58 -1.46 -7.55
N PRO A 95 -21.10 -1.60 -8.79
CA PRO A 95 -21.78 -0.51 -9.48
C PRO A 95 -23.07 -0.05 -8.80
N GLU A 96 -23.68 -0.91 -7.99
CA GLU A 96 -24.88 -0.61 -7.20
C GLU A 96 -24.68 0.61 -6.27
N ALA A 97 -23.50 0.74 -5.69
CA ALA A 97 -23.19 1.84 -4.79
C ALA A 97 -23.23 3.21 -5.50
N SER A 98 -22.66 3.28 -6.71
CA SER A 98 -22.68 4.51 -7.52
C SER A 98 -24.07 4.84 -8.06
N ILE A 99 -24.86 3.83 -8.41
CA ILE A 99 -26.25 4.00 -8.85
C ILE A 99 -27.10 4.57 -7.71
N TYR A 100 -26.92 4.03 -6.49
CA TYR A 100 -27.63 4.50 -5.31
C TYR A 100 -27.33 5.98 -5.03
N VAL A 101 -26.07 6.36 -4.96
CA VAL A 101 -25.65 7.76 -4.74
C VAL A 101 -26.16 8.69 -5.84
N TYR A 102 -26.12 8.24 -7.09
CA TYR A 102 -26.66 9.03 -8.20
C TYR A 102 -28.16 9.30 -8.10
N ASN A 103 -28.93 8.33 -7.62
CA ASN A 103 -30.36 8.50 -7.42
C ASN A 103 -30.70 9.41 -6.25
N GLU A 104 -29.95 9.32 -5.14
CA GLU A 104 -30.09 10.21 -3.99
C GLU A 104 -29.79 11.67 -4.33
N GLY A 105 -28.84 11.92 -5.23
CA GLY A 105 -28.47 13.27 -5.67
C GLY A 105 -29.45 13.93 -6.63
N LYS A 106 -30.50 13.23 -7.04
CA LYS A 106 -31.55 13.75 -7.95
C LYS A 106 -32.79 14.32 -7.24
N GLY A 107 -32.80 14.31 -5.89
CA GLY A 107 -33.88 14.82 -5.06
C GLY A 107 -33.88 16.33 -4.90
#